data_daf2550ca8b0223fc4229c835ec73518
#
_entry.id   daf2550ca8b0223fc4229c835ec73518
#
_cell.length_a   1.000
_cell.length_b   1.000
_cell.length_c   1.000
_cell.angle_alpha   90.00
_cell.angle_beta   90.00
_cell.angle_gamma   90.00
#
_symmetry.space_group_name_H-M   'P 1'
#
loop_
_entity.id
_entity.type
_entity.pdbx_description
1 polymer ?
#
loop_
_entity_poly.entity_id
_entity_poly.type
_entity_poly.pdbx_seq_one_letter_code
_entity_poly.pdbx_strand_id
1 'polypeptide(L)'
;MKGNQAIINGLNELLSYELAAMDQYFIHSQMYLDWGLQKLYERIDHEFDDERGHATKLIERMLFLEGTPDMTTRTGFKVGKDVPEMLESDLRVEYEVDAKLREVIALCETEKDYVTRDMLIVL
;
A
#
# COMPACT_ATOMS: atom_id res chain seq x y z
N MET A 1 6.01 22.08 6.46
CA MET A 1 4.79 22.84 6.09
C MET A 1 3.56 22.15 6.68
N LYS A 2 2.74 22.88 7.37
CA LYS A 2 1.53 22.29 7.95
C LYS A 2 0.53 21.95 6.85
N GLY A 3 0.15 20.68 6.78
CA GLY A 3 -0.77 20.21 5.74
C GLY A 3 -2.22 20.22 6.19
N ASN A 4 -3.11 19.98 5.20
CA ASN A 4 -4.53 19.82 5.43
C ASN A 4 -4.79 18.49 6.14
N GLN A 5 -5.54 18.52 7.24
CA GLN A 5 -5.81 17.32 8.03
C GLN A 5 -6.59 16.25 7.25
N ALA A 6 -7.48 16.67 6.36
CA ALA A 6 -8.22 15.73 5.52
C ALA A 6 -7.27 14.96 4.59
N ILE A 7 -6.25 15.62 4.03
CA ILE A 7 -5.24 14.99 3.20
C ILE A 7 -4.39 14.01 4.03
N ILE A 8 -3.96 14.44 5.21
CA ILE A 8 -3.17 13.57 6.11
C ILE A 8 -3.98 12.32 6.49
N ASN A 9 -5.26 12.49 6.80
CA ASN A 9 -6.15 11.36 7.10
C ASN A 9 -6.28 10.42 5.89
N GLY A 10 -6.45 10.97 4.70
CA GLY A 10 -6.53 10.19 3.46
C GLY A 10 -5.24 9.41 3.19
N LEU A 11 -4.08 10.05 3.37
CA LEU A 11 -2.78 9.40 3.21
C LEU A 11 -2.60 8.27 4.23
N ASN A 12 -3.05 8.46 5.47
CA ASN A 12 -3.00 7.41 6.49
C ASN A 12 -3.94 6.24 6.15
N GLU A 13 -5.11 6.51 5.61
CA GLU A 13 -5.99 5.44 5.14
C GLU A 13 -5.33 4.64 4.02
N LEU A 14 -4.74 5.31 3.04
CA LEU A 14 -4.03 4.65 1.96
C LEU A 14 -2.84 3.86 2.50
N LEU A 15 -2.09 4.42 3.45
CA LEU A 15 -0.96 3.72 4.07
C LEU A 15 -1.41 2.41 4.72
N SER A 16 -2.57 2.39 5.38
CA SER A 16 -3.08 1.17 6.00
C SER A 16 -3.33 0.05 4.98
N TYR A 17 -3.77 0.39 3.78
CA TYR A 17 -3.93 -0.56 2.67
C TYR A 17 -2.59 -1.03 2.11
N GLU A 18 -1.65 -0.10 1.92
CA GLU A 18 -0.30 -0.44 1.43
C GLU A 18 0.44 -1.34 2.42
N LEU A 19 0.33 -1.06 3.72
CA LEU A 19 0.96 -1.89 4.76
C LEU A 19 0.34 -3.28 4.82
N ALA A 20 -0.99 -3.39 4.65
CA ALA A 20 -1.66 -4.68 4.60
C ALA A 20 -1.19 -5.49 3.38
N ALA A 21 -1.03 -4.83 2.22
CA ALA A 21 -0.48 -5.47 1.03
C ALA A 21 0.94 -5.98 1.27
N MET A 22 1.79 -5.16 1.90
CA MET A 22 3.15 -5.57 2.27
C MET A 22 3.14 -6.80 3.16
N ASP A 23 2.29 -6.82 4.19
CA ASP A 23 2.20 -7.94 5.12
C ASP A 23 1.77 -9.22 4.39
N GLN A 24 0.80 -9.12 3.48
CA GLN A 24 0.32 -10.26 2.70
C GLN A 24 1.41 -10.79 1.76
N TYR A 25 2.08 -9.90 1.04
CA TYR A 25 3.17 -10.30 0.14
C TYR A 25 4.32 -10.92 0.93
N PHE A 26 4.64 -10.36 2.08
CA PHE A 26 5.69 -10.91 2.92
C PHE A 26 5.40 -12.34 3.34
N ILE A 27 4.22 -12.61 3.90
CA ILE A 27 3.89 -13.98 4.33
C ILE A 27 3.81 -14.93 3.13
N HIS A 28 3.23 -14.51 2.01
CA HIS A 28 3.18 -15.35 0.82
C HIS A 28 4.58 -15.66 0.29
N SER A 29 5.51 -14.69 0.32
CA SER A 29 6.88 -14.92 -0.11
C SER A 29 7.55 -16.01 0.72
N GLN A 30 7.35 -15.99 2.03
CA GLN A 30 7.92 -17.00 2.92
C GLN A 30 7.31 -18.38 2.67
N MET A 31 6.02 -18.46 2.40
CA MET A 31 5.33 -19.71 2.07
C MET A 31 5.86 -20.30 0.76
N TYR A 32 6.03 -19.48 -0.27
CA TYR A 32 6.61 -19.93 -1.55
C TYR A 32 8.03 -20.45 -1.37
N LEU A 33 8.83 -19.76 -0.56
CA LEU A 33 10.20 -20.16 -0.28
C LEU A 33 10.24 -21.51 0.42
N ASP A 34 9.38 -21.69 1.43
CA ASP A 34 9.26 -22.94 2.17
C ASP A 34 8.84 -24.12 1.26
N TRP A 35 8.00 -23.85 0.26
CA TRP A 35 7.53 -24.86 -0.68
C TRP A 35 8.50 -25.11 -1.85
N GLY A 36 9.61 -24.39 -1.91
CA GLY A 36 10.60 -24.51 -2.99
C GLY A 36 10.15 -23.90 -4.31
N LEU A 37 9.20 -22.99 -4.28
CA LEU A 37 8.68 -22.32 -5.48
C LEU A 37 9.46 -21.01 -5.72
N GLN A 38 10.69 -21.14 -6.18
CA GLN A 38 11.65 -20.05 -6.26
C GLN A 38 11.18 -18.87 -7.14
N LYS A 39 10.59 -19.17 -8.31
CA LYS A 39 10.13 -18.10 -9.22
C LYS A 39 8.97 -17.30 -8.64
N LEU A 40 8.05 -17.96 -7.96
CA LEU A 40 6.94 -17.30 -7.29
C LEU A 40 7.47 -16.45 -6.12
N TYR A 41 8.42 -16.99 -5.36
CA TYR A 41 9.07 -16.25 -4.29
C TYR A 41 9.69 -14.96 -4.82
N GLU A 42 10.50 -15.03 -5.86
CA GLU A 42 11.17 -13.87 -6.43
C GLU A 42 10.17 -12.82 -6.93
N ARG A 43 9.09 -13.26 -7.56
CA ARG A 43 8.05 -12.36 -8.06
C ARG A 43 7.35 -11.62 -6.95
N ILE A 44 6.92 -12.33 -5.90
CA ILE A 44 6.18 -11.70 -4.81
C ILE A 44 7.09 -10.85 -3.90
N ASP A 45 8.35 -11.24 -3.75
CA ASP A 45 9.34 -10.46 -3.03
C ASP A 45 9.57 -9.11 -3.72
N HIS A 46 9.58 -9.10 -5.06
CA HIS A 46 9.65 -7.87 -5.84
C HIS A 46 8.42 -6.99 -5.59
N GLU A 47 7.22 -7.58 -5.56
CA GLU A 47 6.00 -6.83 -5.27
C GLU A 47 6.03 -6.25 -3.84
N PHE A 48 6.57 -6.99 -2.89
CA PHE A 48 6.79 -6.49 -1.53
C PHE A 48 7.68 -5.24 -1.52
N ASP A 49 8.78 -5.28 -2.27
CA ASP A 49 9.70 -4.14 -2.36
C ASP A 49 9.04 -2.92 -3.03
N ASP A 50 8.22 -3.14 -4.05
CA ASP A 50 7.48 -2.06 -4.71
C ASP A 50 6.50 -1.40 -3.73
N GLU A 51 5.77 -2.20 -2.95
CA GLU A 51 4.83 -1.67 -1.96
C GLU A 51 5.55 -0.91 -0.84
N ARG A 52 6.72 -1.40 -0.43
CA ARG A 52 7.56 -0.70 0.53
C ARG A 52 7.97 0.69 0.00
N GLY A 53 8.28 0.78 -1.29
CA GLY A 53 8.58 2.04 -1.95
C GLY A 53 7.38 3.00 -1.94
N HIS A 54 6.18 2.48 -2.18
CA HIS A 54 4.94 3.27 -2.10
C HIS A 54 4.71 3.79 -0.69
N ALA A 55 4.82 2.91 0.31
CA ALA A 55 4.66 3.28 1.71
C ALA A 55 5.68 4.36 2.12
N THR A 56 6.92 4.24 1.66
CA THR A 56 7.97 5.22 1.92
C THR A 56 7.57 6.60 1.41
N LYS A 57 7.06 6.69 0.19
CA LYS A 57 6.63 7.97 -0.38
C LYS A 57 5.46 8.59 0.38
N LEU A 58 4.51 7.77 0.82
CA LEU A 58 3.39 8.25 1.61
C LEU A 58 3.87 8.82 2.95
N ILE A 59 4.77 8.11 3.62
CA ILE A 59 5.32 8.52 4.91
C ILE A 59 6.11 9.83 4.75
N GLU A 60 6.98 9.91 3.74
CA GLU A 60 7.76 11.13 3.47
C GLU A 60 6.85 12.34 3.25
N ARG A 61 5.78 12.15 2.48
CA ARG A 61 4.84 13.24 2.21
C ARG A 61 4.11 13.67 3.48
N MET A 62 3.65 12.72 4.29
CA MET A 62 2.99 13.05 5.55
C MET A 62 3.92 13.80 6.51
N LEU A 63 5.17 13.37 6.61
CA LEU A 63 6.15 14.06 7.45
C LEU A 63 6.42 15.48 6.95
N PHE A 64 6.51 15.67 5.63
CA PHE A 64 6.64 17.00 5.06
C PHE A 64 5.44 17.89 5.42
N LEU A 65 4.24 17.33 5.43
CA LEU A 65 3.01 18.05 5.81
C LEU A 65 2.82 18.18 7.32
N GLU A 66 3.81 17.78 8.11
CA GLU A 66 3.77 17.80 9.57
C GLU A 66 2.67 16.93 10.16
N GLY A 67 2.30 15.87 9.42
CA GLY A 67 1.39 14.85 9.91
C GLY A 67 2.12 13.71 10.61
N THR A 68 1.37 12.84 11.29
CA THR A 68 1.91 11.67 11.98
C THR A 68 1.49 10.42 11.21
N PRO A 69 2.43 9.71 10.57
CA PRO A 69 2.11 8.43 9.92
C PRO A 69 1.64 7.40 10.93
N ASP A 70 0.53 6.73 10.62
CA ASP A 70 0.00 5.65 11.44
C ASP A 70 0.53 4.32 10.92
N MET A 71 1.46 3.74 11.68
CA MET A 71 2.09 2.45 11.34
C MET A 71 1.40 1.25 11.97
N THR A 72 0.36 1.48 12.76
CA THR A 72 -0.28 0.38 13.51
C THR A 72 -1.60 -0.08 12.90
N THR A 73 -2.33 0.78 12.21
CA THR A 73 -3.60 0.41 11.59
C THR A 73 -3.34 -0.30 10.26
N ARG A 74 -3.94 -1.48 10.10
CA ARG A 74 -3.92 -2.27 8.86
C ARG A 74 -5.35 -2.57 8.45
N THR A 75 -5.64 -2.52 7.15
CA THR A 75 -6.87 -3.14 6.64
C THR A 75 -6.71 -4.66 6.72
N GLY A 76 -7.83 -5.38 6.76
CA GLY A 76 -7.78 -6.84 6.79
C GLY A 76 -7.21 -7.41 5.49
N PHE A 77 -6.48 -8.51 5.58
CA PHE A 77 -6.02 -9.25 4.42
C PHE A 77 -6.17 -10.75 4.68
N LYS A 78 -6.10 -11.53 3.62
CA LYS A 78 -6.31 -12.96 3.71
C LYS A 78 -5.09 -13.72 3.19
N VAL A 79 -4.51 -14.55 4.05
CA VAL A 79 -3.43 -15.47 3.67
C VAL A 79 -4.05 -16.65 2.93
N GLY A 80 -3.60 -16.89 1.70
CA GLY A 80 -4.06 -18.03 0.91
C GLY A 80 -3.45 -19.35 1.41
N LYS A 81 -4.15 -20.45 1.16
CA LYS A 81 -3.70 -21.79 1.60
C LYS A 81 -2.91 -22.52 0.52
N ASP A 82 -3.16 -22.21 -0.73
CA ASP A 82 -2.48 -22.78 -1.89
C ASP A 82 -2.17 -21.67 -2.91
N VAL A 83 -1.41 -22.00 -3.93
CA VAL A 83 -0.98 -20.99 -4.91
C VAL A 83 -2.16 -20.28 -5.59
N PRO A 84 -3.18 -20.96 -6.11
CA PRO A 84 -4.31 -20.26 -6.72
C PRO A 84 -5.01 -19.29 -5.77
N GLU A 85 -5.24 -19.70 -4.53
CA GLU A 85 -5.89 -18.86 -3.53
C GLU A 85 -5.03 -17.66 -3.14
N MET A 86 -3.70 -17.86 -3.05
CA MET A 86 -2.75 -16.78 -2.76
C MET A 86 -2.73 -15.75 -3.87
N LEU A 87 -2.72 -16.17 -5.13
CA LEU A 87 -2.76 -15.27 -6.28
C LEU A 87 -4.07 -14.48 -6.32
N GLU A 88 -5.18 -15.13 -6.00
CA GLU A 88 -6.49 -14.47 -5.94
C GLU A 88 -6.52 -13.42 -4.81
N SER A 89 -5.98 -13.75 -3.64
CA SER A 89 -5.88 -12.81 -2.52
C SER A 89 -4.99 -11.61 -2.86
N ASP A 90 -3.88 -11.86 -3.54
CA ASP A 90 -2.95 -10.79 -3.95
C ASP A 90 -3.62 -9.84 -4.95
N LEU A 91 -4.37 -10.40 -5.90
CA LEU A 91 -5.11 -9.59 -6.87
C LEU A 91 -6.17 -8.72 -6.19
N ARG A 92 -6.88 -9.28 -5.22
CA ARG A 92 -7.89 -8.54 -4.46
C ARG A 92 -7.27 -7.36 -3.71
N VAL A 93 -6.13 -7.57 -3.06
CA VAL A 93 -5.41 -6.52 -2.35
C VAL A 93 -5.02 -5.39 -3.31
N GLU A 94 -4.54 -5.74 -4.51
CA GLU A 94 -4.19 -4.74 -5.52
C GLU A 94 -5.40 -3.89 -5.93
N TYR A 95 -6.56 -4.52 -6.14
CA TYR A 95 -7.78 -3.79 -6.46
C TYR A 95 -8.23 -2.87 -5.33
N GLU A 96 -8.09 -3.30 -4.08
CA GLU A 96 -8.44 -2.49 -2.92
C GLU A 96 -7.50 -1.29 -2.77
N VAL A 97 -6.21 -1.50 -2.95
CA VAL A 97 -5.21 -0.42 -2.92
C VAL A 97 -5.50 0.60 -4.05
N ASP A 98 -5.75 0.12 -5.26
CA ASP A 98 -6.05 0.99 -6.41
C ASP A 98 -7.30 1.83 -6.16
N ALA A 99 -8.36 1.22 -5.64
CA ALA A 99 -9.60 1.93 -5.32
C ALA A 99 -9.35 3.03 -4.28
N LYS A 100 -8.60 2.74 -3.23
CA LYS A 100 -8.27 3.72 -2.19
C LYS A 100 -7.38 4.82 -2.73
N LEU A 101 -6.41 4.47 -3.58
CA LEU A 101 -5.52 5.44 -4.22
C LEU A 101 -6.32 6.46 -5.03
N ARG A 102 -7.25 5.99 -5.84
CA ARG A 102 -8.13 6.87 -6.64
C ARG A 102 -8.98 7.77 -5.77
N GLU A 103 -9.48 7.26 -4.67
CA GLU A 103 -10.27 8.00 -3.70
C GLU A 103 -9.46 9.13 -3.08
N VAL A 104 -8.20 8.86 -2.70
CA VAL A 104 -7.33 9.88 -2.10
C VAL A 104 -6.88 10.90 -3.15
N ILE A 105 -6.64 10.49 -4.40
CA ILE A 105 -6.36 11.42 -5.50
C ILE A 105 -7.53 12.39 -5.69
N ALA A 106 -8.76 11.89 -5.68
CA ALA A 106 -9.95 12.73 -5.78
C ALA A 106 -10.07 13.71 -4.61
N LEU A 107 -9.72 13.26 -3.41
CA LEU A 107 -9.66 14.12 -2.23
C LEU A 107 -8.64 15.25 -2.41
N CYS A 108 -7.47 14.95 -2.96
CA CYS A 108 -6.45 15.96 -3.25
C CYS A 108 -6.96 17.01 -4.24
N GLU A 109 -7.73 16.59 -5.25
CA GLU A 109 -8.37 17.51 -6.19
C GLU A 109 -9.34 18.45 -5.47
N THR A 110 -10.20 17.90 -4.61
CA THR A 110 -11.19 18.67 -3.85
C THR A 110 -10.50 19.67 -2.92
N GLU A 111 -9.43 19.27 -2.25
CA GLU A 111 -8.68 20.10 -1.31
C GLU A 111 -7.62 20.97 -1.99
N LYS A 112 -7.48 20.86 -3.30
CA LYS A 112 -6.53 21.62 -4.13
C LYS A 112 -5.07 21.39 -3.73
N ASP A 113 -4.75 20.21 -3.23
CA ASP A 113 -3.36 19.78 -2.95
C ASP A 113 -2.83 19.05 -4.18
N TYR A 114 -2.42 19.81 -5.17
CA TYR A 114 -1.98 19.28 -6.47
C TYR A 114 -0.62 18.60 -6.39
N VAL A 115 0.23 18.99 -5.45
CA VAL A 115 1.55 18.37 -5.27
C VAL A 115 1.40 16.95 -4.74
N THR A 116 0.56 16.76 -3.71
CA THR A 116 0.26 15.43 -3.19
C THR A 116 -0.41 14.57 -4.27
N ARG A 117 -1.37 15.14 -5.01
CA ARG A 117 -2.02 14.46 -6.14
C ARG A 117 -0.99 13.95 -7.15
N ASP A 118 -0.07 14.79 -7.57
CA ASP A 118 0.94 14.42 -8.59
C ASP A 118 1.85 13.31 -8.08
N MET A 119 2.21 13.32 -6.80
CA MET A 119 2.96 12.24 -6.18
C MET A 119 2.16 10.92 -6.24
N LEU A 120 0.87 10.96 -5.91
CA LEU A 120 0.02 9.78 -5.89
C LEU A 120 -0.22 9.18 -7.28
N ILE A 121 -0.35 10.04 -8.29
CA ILE A 121 -0.60 9.59 -9.67
C ILE A 121 0.51 8.65 -10.19
N VAL A 122 1.75 8.83 -9.73
CA VAL A 122 2.86 7.99 -10.18
C VAL A 122 3.08 6.73 -9.34
N LEU A 123 2.27 6.52 -8.34
CA LEU A 123 2.27 5.25 -7.62
C LEU A 123 1.49 4.21 -8.45
#